data_54899f2271ae24a351add377c7679d53
#
_entry.id   54899f2271ae24a351add377c7679d53
#
_cell.length_a   1.000
_cell.length_b   1.000
_cell.length_c   1.000
_cell.angle_alpha   90.00
_cell.angle_beta   90.00
_cell.angle_gamma   90.00
#
_symmetry.space_group_name_H-M   'P 1'
#
loop_
_entity.id
_entity.type
_entity.pdbx_description
1 polymer ?
#
loop_
_entity_poly.entity_id
_entity_poly.type
_entity_poly.pdbx_seq_one_letter_code
_entity_poly.pdbx_strand_id
1 'polypeptide(L)'
;MTTLRKNDSGNEVLILQKALNYEKSDGIFDSSLENFVKTYQANNDLTSDGIVGEKTWAKIFENAPTIRKGDKNRWVYAWQLMLGTTTADGIFGSNTKAATKTKQAALGLNVDGVVGPLTWSAVVNGVETTSAGTTNSKPVDYKQYDSRWAKVVYTQNNTYNKKQTIKTGGCGVTSAADVVATFWDSSVTPVEMATYSVNNGYRTKNSGTSWSFFKAIANKYGASKFVQTSNYNTAKSALSTGAIVVVSVGPSIFTKGGHYIVWWKSEGGYNYVNDPASASSSRAKNLEKHIKNAAKQFFCFWK
;
A
#
# COMPACT_ATOMS: atom_id res chain seq x y z
N MET A 1 -20.49 -2.07 -2.78
CA MET A 1 -21.58 -1.36 -3.52
C MET A 1 -22.37 -2.39 -4.32
N THR A 2 -23.70 -2.25 -4.40
CA THR A 2 -24.53 -3.16 -5.22
C THR A 2 -24.38 -2.86 -6.71
N THR A 3 -24.73 -3.82 -7.54
CA THR A 3 -24.84 -3.61 -8.99
C THR A 3 -26.08 -2.78 -9.28
N LEU A 4 -25.92 -1.67 -10.02
CA LEU A 4 -27.02 -0.79 -10.42
C LEU A 4 -27.28 -0.89 -11.93
N ARG A 5 -28.56 -0.77 -12.28
CA ARG A 5 -29.06 -0.79 -13.65
C ARG A 5 -30.32 0.03 -13.80
N LYS A 6 -30.77 0.25 -15.01
CA LYS A 6 -32.03 0.93 -15.30
C LYS A 6 -33.19 0.38 -14.46
N ASN A 7 -34.04 1.26 -13.96
CA ASN A 7 -35.16 1.08 -13.03
C ASN A 7 -34.78 0.91 -11.57
N ASP A 8 -33.49 0.88 -11.20
CA ASP A 8 -33.08 0.95 -9.81
C ASP A 8 -33.30 2.37 -9.25
N SER A 9 -33.50 2.45 -7.94
CA SER A 9 -33.68 3.74 -7.25
C SER A 9 -33.15 3.69 -5.82
N GLY A 10 -32.90 4.87 -5.24
CA GLY A 10 -32.47 5.02 -3.86
C GLY A 10 -31.06 5.60 -3.68
N ASN A 11 -30.54 5.46 -2.47
CA ASN A 11 -29.30 6.14 -2.08
C ASN A 11 -28.08 5.72 -2.91
N GLU A 12 -27.98 4.48 -3.35
CA GLU A 12 -26.84 4.05 -4.16
C GLU A 12 -26.86 4.65 -5.57
N VAL A 13 -28.07 4.83 -6.15
CA VAL A 13 -28.22 5.58 -7.41
C VAL A 13 -27.85 7.04 -7.20
N LEU A 14 -28.26 7.65 -6.08
CA LEU A 14 -27.89 9.03 -5.76
C LEU A 14 -26.37 9.18 -5.54
N ILE A 15 -25.72 8.20 -4.91
CA ILE A 15 -24.24 8.14 -4.79
C ILE A 15 -23.61 8.11 -6.19
N LEU A 16 -24.11 7.27 -7.09
CA LEU A 16 -23.65 7.19 -8.48
C LEU A 16 -23.77 8.54 -9.19
N GLN A 17 -24.94 9.15 -9.14
CA GLN A 17 -25.22 10.43 -9.77
C GLN A 17 -24.27 11.52 -9.24
N LYS A 18 -24.04 11.58 -7.93
CA LYS A 18 -23.09 12.53 -7.32
C LYS A 18 -21.65 12.24 -7.71
N ALA A 19 -21.21 10.99 -7.66
CA ALA A 19 -19.85 10.60 -8.02
C ALA A 19 -19.53 10.93 -9.49
N LEU A 20 -20.47 10.66 -10.40
CA LEU A 20 -20.34 10.97 -11.83
C LEU A 20 -20.57 12.44 -12.18
N ASN A 21 -20.97 13.28 -11.24
CA ASN A 21 -21.41 14.66 -11.49
C ASN A 21 -22.58 14.73 -12.49
N TYR A 22 -23.48 13.78 -12.39
CA TYR A 22 -24.68 13.77 -13.21
C TYR A 22 -25.62 14.90 -12.80
N GLU A 23 -26.17 15.63 -13.77
CA GLU A 23 -26.94 16.85 -13.52
C GLU A 23 -28.20 16.60 -12.66
N LYS A 24 -28.95 15.56 -13.03
CA LYS A 24 -30.16 15.15 -12.30
C LYS A 24 -29.77 14.19 -11.17
N SER A 25 -29.86 14.65 -9.93
CA SER A 25 -29.52 13.87 -8.75
C SER A 25 -30.78 13.59 -7.93
N ASP A 26 -31.62 12.69 -8.44
CA ASP A 26 -32.93 12.33 -7.89
C ASP A 26 -32.98 10.89 -7.31
N GLY A 27 -31.87 10.15 -7.43
CA GLY A 27 -31.81 8.77 -6.97
C GLY A 27 -32.57 7.78 -7.87
N ILE A 28 -32.87 8.13 -9.13
CA ILE A 28 -33.57 7.27 -10.09
C ILE A 28 -32.62 6.90 -11.24
N PHE A 29 -32.47 5.64 -11.52
CA PHE A 29 -31.69 5.13 -12.67
C PHE A 29 -32.61 5.02 -13.90
N ASP A 30 -32.82 6.15 -14.55
CA ASP A 30 -33.61 6.23 -15.76
C ASP A 30 -32.80 5.93 -17.04
N SER A 31 -33.44 6.02 -18.22
CA SER A 31 -32.77 5.78 -19.52
C SER A 31 -31.69 6.82 -19.82
N SER A 32 -31.83 8.04 -19.29
CA SER A 32 -30.85 9.10 -19.48
C SER A 32 -29.59 8.84 -18.71
N LEU A 33 -29.72 8.36 -17.46
CA LEU A 33 -28.56 7.94 -16.63
C LEU A 33 -27.91 6.67 -17.22
N GLU A 34 -28.69 5.71 -17.73
CA GLU A 34 -28.16 4.54 -18.42
C GLU A 34 -27.24 4.94 -19.59
N ASN A 35 -27.69 5.84 -20.44
CA ASN A 35 -26.91 6.34 -21.58
C ASN A 35 -25.67 7.10 -21.12
N PHE A 36 -25.77 7.88 -20.04
CA PHE A 36 -24.63 8.56 -19.43
C PHE A 36 -23.59 7.55 -18.90
N VAL A 37 -24.03 6.50 -18.23
CA VAL A 37 -23.16 5.42 -17.76
C VAL A 37 -22.47 4.69 -18.92
N LYS A 38 -23.19 4.39 -20.01
CA LYS A 38 -22.59 3.79 -21.22
C LYS A 38 -21.48 4.68 -21.80
N THR A 39 -21.73 5.99 -21.87
CA THR A 39 -20.72 6.94 -22.33
C THR A 39 -19.52 6.99 -21.39
N TYR A 40 -19.75 7.03 -20.06
CA TYR A 40 -18.69 6.97 -19.08
C TYR A 40 -17.84 5.69 -19.22
N GLN A 41 -18.50 4.53 -19.37
CA GLN A 41 -17.82 3.24 -19.53
C GLN A 41 -16.95 3.21 -20.79
N ALA A 42 -17.47 3.66 -21.93
CA ALA A 42 -16.73 3.75 -23.18
C ALA A 42 -15.48 4.64 -23.05
N ASN A 43 -15.61 5.79 -22.38
CA ASN A 43 -14.50 6.72 -22.17
C ASN A 43 -13.44 6.25 -21.14
N ASN A 44 -13.69 5.12 -20.47
CA ASN A 44 -12.82 4.58 -19.44
C ASN A 44 -12.41 3.12 -19.70
N ASP A 45 -12.45 2.67 -20.95
CA ASP A 45 -12.05 1.33 -21.40
C ASP A 45 -12.83 0.19 -20.70
N LEU A 46 -14.09 0.44 -20.35
CA LEU A 46 -15.00 -0.55 -19.77
C LEU A 46 -16.01 -1.03 -20.84
N THR A 47 -16.60 -2.20 -20.58
CA THR A 47 -17.75 -2.66 -21.39
C THR A 47 -18.90 -1.68 -21.25
N SER A 48 -19.35 -1.09 -22.37
CA SER A 48 -20.39 -0.07 -22.40
C SER A 48 -21.80 -0.69 -22.38
N ASP A 49 -22.12 -1.39 -21.26
CA ASP A 49 -23.39 -2.11 -21.07
C ASP A 49 -24.46 -1.29 -20.31
N GLY A 50 -24.07 -0.17 -19.72
CA GLY A 50 -24.94 0.66 -18.89
C GLY A 50 -25.19 0.09 -17.49
N ILE A 51 -24.48 -0.97 -17.10
CA ILE A 51 -24.60 -1.61 -15.77
C ILE A 51 -23.43 -1.17 -14.89
N VAL A 52 -23.73 -0.62 -13.73
CA VAL A 52 -22.73 -0.18 -12.76
C VAL A 52 -22.39 -1.35 -11.83
N GLY A 53 -21.57 -2.28 -12.29
CA GLY A 53 -21.02 -3.37 -11.51
C GLY A 53 -19.70 -3.00 -10.82
N GLU A 54 -19.03 -4.00 -10.24
CA GLU A 54 -17.79 -3.83 -9.49
C GLU A 54 -16.71 -3.03 -10.26
N LYS A 55 -16.46 -3.37 -11.52
CA LYS A 55 -15.46 -2.70 -12.35
C LYS A 55 -15.80 -1.23 -12.61
N THR A 56 -17.07 -0.94 -12.84
CA THR A 56 -17.54 0.44 -13.07
C THR A 56 -17.44 1.25 -11.79
N TRP A 57 -17.87 0.71 -10.65
CA TRP A 57 -17.70 1.35 -9.36
C TRP A 57 -16.23 1.62 -9.03
N ALA A 58 -15.36 0.62 -9.19
CA ALA A 58 -13.92 0.78 -8.96
C ALA A 58 -13.34 1.92 -9.79
N LYS A 59 -13.71 2.00 -11.07
CA LYS A 59 -13.24 3.04 -11.99
C LYS A 59 -13.75 4.44 -11.62
N ILE A 60 -14.99 4.56 -11.17
CA ILE A 60 -15.57 5.84 -10.71
C ILE A 60 -14.79 6.39 -9.51
N PHE A 61 -14.42 5.52 -8.55
CA PHE A 61 -13.75 5.93 -7.34
C PHE A 61 -12.21 5.90 -7.41
N GLU A 62 -11.62 5.36 -8.47
CA GLU A 62 -10.16 5.36 -8.69
C GLU A 62 -9.57 6.78 -8.63
N ASN A 63 -10.30 7.75 -9.20
CA ASN A 63 -9.90 9.16 -9.25
C ASN A 63 -10.66 10.03 -8.25
N ALA A 64 -11.32 9.45 -7.24
CA ALA A 64 -12.02 10.21 -6.22
C ALA A 64 -11.03 11.04 -5.39
N PRO A 65 -11.30 12.34 -5.14
CA PRO A 65 -10.38 13.18 -4.39
C PRO A 65 -10.30 12.73 -2.93
N THR A 66 -9.19 13.06 -2.29
CA THR A 66 -9.13 13.00 -0.82
C THR A 66 -10.02 14.10 -0.24
N ILE A 67 -10.95 13.70 0.64
CA ILE A 67 -11.85 14.64 1.35
C ILE A 67 -11.63 14.59 2.86
N ARG A 68 -11.77 15.73 3.52
CA ARG A 68 -11.52 15.92 4.96
C ARG A 68 -12.35 17.06 5.54
N LYS A 69 -12.28 17.21 6.86
CA LYS A 69 -12.98 18.33 7.56
C LYS A 69 -12.66 19.68 6.90
N GLY A 70 -13.71 20.42 6.57
CA GLY A 70 -13.68 21.72 5.90
C GLY A 70 -14.06 21.66 4.42
N ASP A 71 -13.96 20.48 3.79
CA ASP A 71 -14.33 20.35 2.37
C ASP A 71 -15.84 20.44 2.16
N LYS A 72 -16.23 21.03 1.01
CA LYS A 72 -17.62 21.19 0.59
C LYS A 72 -17.72 20.84 -0.90
N ASN A 73 -18.24 19.66 -1.21
CA ASN A 73 -18.38 19.22 -2.61
C ASN A 73 -19.26 17.97 -2.73
N ARG A 74 -19.51 17.55 -4.00
CA ARG A 74 -20.31 16.35 -4.30
C ARG A 74 -19.76 15.04 -3.76
N TRP A 75 -18.44 14.92 -3.60
CA TRP A 75 -17.80 13.73 -3.04
C TRP A 75 -18.02 13.61 -1.53
N VAL A 76 -18.09 14.76 -0.84
CA VAL A 76 -18.52 14.79 0.57
C VAL A 76 -19.95 14.33 0.70
N TYR A 77 -20.84 14.79 -0.20
CA TYR A 77 -22.23 14.37 -0.22
C TYR A 77 -22.35 12.84 -0.45
N ALA A 78 -21.67 12.31 -1.48
CA ALA A 78 -21.63 10.87 -1.75
C ALA A 78 -21.10 10.08 -0.54
N TRP A 79 -20.05 10.57 0.11
CA TRP A 79 -19.48 9.95 1.31
C TRP A 79 -20.48 9.91 2.47
N GLN A 80 -21.18 11.00 2.72
CA GLN A 80 -22.20 11.07 3.78
C GLN A 80 -23.34 10.08 3.54
N LEU A 81 -23.79 9.90 2.30
CA LEU A 81 -24.76 8.86 1.94
C LEU A 81 -24.22 7.46 2.24
N MET A 82 -22.95 7.19 1.95
CA MET A 82 -22.29 5.91 2.26
C MET A 82 -22.17 5.64 3.76
N LEU A 83 -21.99 6.68 4.57
CA LEU A 83 -21.95 6.57 6.02
C LEU A 83 -23.31 6.21 6.61
N GLY A 84 -24.40 6.68 6.01
CA GLY A 84 -25.78 6.42 6.45
C GLY A 84 -26.15 6.98 7.83
N THR A 85 -25.23 7.66 8.51
CA THR A 85 -25.40 8.14 9.90
C THR A 85 -25.40 9.66 10.05
N THR A 86 -25.14 10.40 8.97
CA THR A 86 -25.07 11.85 8.94
C THR A 86 -26.07 12.40 7.93
N THR A 87 -26.51 13.65 8.14
CA THR A 87 -27.25 14.36 7.11
C THR A 87 -26.32 14.59 5.92
N ALA A 88 -26.73 14.18 4.72
CA ALA A 88 -25.98 14.43 3.51
C ALA A 88 -26.21 15.87 3.04
N ASP A 89 -25.32 16.77 3.42
CA ASP A 89 -25.36 18.20 3.09
C ASP A 89 -24.18 18.63 2.19
N GLY A 90 -23.26 17.71 1.91
CA GLY A 90 -22.05 17.97 1.13
C GLY A 90 -20.98 18.75 1.89
N ILE A 91 -21.12 18.96 3.22
CA ILE A 91 -20.18 19.67 4.06
C ILE A 91 -19.49 18.70 5.02
N PHE A 92 -18.18 18.56 4.91
CA PHE A 92 -17.40 17.69 5.80
C PHE A 92 -17.20 18.37 7.16
N GLY A 93 -18.21 18.29 8.00
CA GLY A 93 -18.21 18.85 9.37
C GLY A 93 -17.56 17.91 10.39
N SER A 94 -17.69 18.28 11.68
CA SER A 94 -17.18 17.47 12.79
C SER A 94 -17.90 16.13 12.91
N ASN A 95 -19.22 16.10 12.63
CA ASN A 95 -20.02 14.85 12.66
C ASN A 95 -19.59 13.90 11.54
N THR A 96 -19.39 14.42 10.32
CA THR A 96 -18.86 13.62 9.19
C THR A 96 -17.48 13.06 9.52
N LYS A 97 -16.59 13.87 10.14
CA LYS A 97 -15.29 13.40 10.58
C LYS A 97 -15.38 12.28 11.63
N ALA A 98 -16.26 12.41 12.61
CA ALA A 98 -16.48 11.39 13.63
C ALA A 98 -17.00 10.08 13.01
N ALA A 99 -18.03 10.15 12.16
CA ALA A 99 -18.57 9.00 11.45
C ALA A 99 -17.54 8.37 10.51
N THR A 100 -16.68 9.16 9.85
CA THR A 100 -15.55 8.67 9.04
C THR A 100 -14.60 7.85 9.89
N LYS A 101 -14.21 8.33 11.07
CA LYS A 101 -13.35 7.58 11.99
C LYS A 101 -13.95 6.27 12.44
N THR A 102 -15.25 6.26 12.76
CA THR A 102 -15.98 5.03 13.11
C THR A 102 -15.97 4.05 11.93
N LYS A 103 -16.24 4.53 10.72
CA LYS A 103 -16.21 3.70 9.50
C LYS A 103 -14.82 3.14 9.23
N GLN A 104 -13.77 3.97 9.35
CA GLN A 104 -12.37 3.54 9.20
C GLN A 104 -11.98 2.46 10.22
N ALA A 105 -12.37 2.62 11.49
CA ALA A 105 -12.15 1.60 12.51
C ALA A 105 -12.84 0.27 12.16
N ALA A 106 -14.10 0.31 11.72
CA ALA A 106 -14.85 -0.87 11.28
C ALA A 106 -14.23 -1.54 10.06
N LEU A 107 -13.55 -0.76 9.21
CA LEU A 107 -12.84 -1.23 8.01
C LEU A 107 -11.39 -1.65 8.30
N GLY A 108 -10.91 -1.58 9.53
CA GLY A 108 -9.52 -1.88 9.89
C GLY A 108 -8.50 -0.89 9.31
N LEU A 109 -8.94 0.31 8.93
CA LEU A 109 -8.10 1.35 8.33
C LEU A 109 -7.49 2.26 9.41
N ASN A 110 -6.53 3.11 8.99
CA ASN A 110 -6.04 4.19 9.84
C ASN A 110 -7.18 5.17 10.19
N VAL A 111 -7.42 5.42 11.48
CA VAL A 111 -8.54 6.20 12.01
C VAL A 111 -8.17 7.69 12.06
N ASP A 112 -7.87 8.30 10.90
CA ASP A 112 -7.46 9.71 10.79
C ASP A 112 -8.64 10.68 10.52
N GLY A 113 -9.77 10.13 10.08
CA GLY A 113 -10.95 10.91 9.70
C GLY A 113 -10.76 11.65 8.37
N VAL A 114 -9.89 11.14 7.49
CA VAL A 114 -9.65 11.61 6.12
C VAL A 114 -10.05 10.51 5.15
N VAL A 115 -10.88 10.81 4.18
CA VAL A 115 -11.31 9.84 3.17
C VAL A 115 -10.38 9.95 1.97
N GLY A 116 -9.32 9.17 1.99
CA GLY A 116 -8.38 9.04 0.89
C GLY A 116 -8.65 7.80 0.04
N PRO A 117 -7.75 7.50 -0.94
CA PRO A 117 -7.91 6.38 -1.87
C PRO A 117 -8.19 5.03 -1.18
N LEU A 118 -7.51 4.76 -0.06
CA LEU A 118 -7.71 3.53 0.71
C LEU A 118 -9.10 3.44 1.33
N THR A 119 -9.61 4.55 1.86
CA THR A 119 -10.95 4.60 2.45
C THR A 119 -12.01 4.44 1.36
N TRP A 120 -11.84 5.10 0.22
CA TRP A 120 -12.72 4.93 -0.95
C TRP A 120 -12.74 3.48 -1.42
N SER A 121 -11.58 2.89 -1.68
CA SER A 121 -11.47 1.51 -2.15
C SER A 121 -12.13 0.51 -1.19
N ALA A 122 -11.90 0.65 0.11
CA ALA A 122 -12.48 -0.25 1.11
C ALA A 122 -14.01 -0.17 1.20
N VAL A 123 -14.61 0.99 0.91
CA VAL A 123 -16.08 1.13 0.95
C VAL A 123 -16.74 0.71 -0.35
N VAL A 124 -16.10 0.97 -1.48
CA VAL A 124 -16.66 0.67 -2.81
C VAL A 124 -16.67 -0.82 -3.10
N ASN A 125 -15.57 -1.49 -2.84
CA ASN A 125 -15.43 -2.93 -3.12
C ASN A 125 -16.13 -3.80 -2.06
N GLY A 126 -16.79 -3.17 -1.06
CA GLY A 126 -17.16 -3.80 0.19
C GLY A 126 -15.90 -4.05 1.02
N VAL A 127 -16.02 -4.16 2.33
CA VAL A 127 -15.09 -5.02 3.04
C VAL A 127 -15.49 -6.43 2.63
N GLU A 128 -15.02 -6.86 1.49
CA GLU A 128 -14.53 -8.19 1.51
C GLU A 128 -13.42 -8.17 2.58
N THR A 129 -13.54 -8.97 3.63
CA THR A 129 -12.39 -9.52 4.34
C THR A 129 -11.58 -10.40 3.38
N THR A 130 -11.64 -10.11 2.11
CA THR A 130 -10.70 -10.36 1.06
C THR A 130 -9.94 -9.05 0.90
N SER A 131 -8.90 -8.90 1.73
CA SER A 131 -7.64 -8.32 1.28
C SER A 131 -7.79 -7.46 0.02
N ALA A 132 -8.04 -6.13 0.17
CA ALA A 132 -7.68 -5.19 -0.87
C ALA A 132 -6.18 -5.40 -1.12
N GLY A 133 -5.87 -6.19 -2.16
CA GLY A 133 -4.52 -6.38 -2.63
C GLY A 133 -3.46 -6.75 -1.61
N THR A 134 -3.79 -7.39 -0.46
CA THR A 134 -2.88 -8.30 0.14
C THR A 134 -2.90 -9.54 -0.74
N THR A 135 -2.18 -9.52 -1.82
CA THR A 135 -1.45 -10.72 -2.13
C THR A 135 -0.61 -10.95 -0.88
N ASN A 136 -1.18 -11.64 0.13
CA ASN A 136 -0.42 -12.35 1.15
C ASN A 136 0.38 -13.47 0.47
N SER A 137 0.57 -13.38 -0.83
CA SER A 137 1.56 -14.13 -1.57
C SER A 137 2.90 -13.62 -1.07
N LYS A 138 3.70 -14.54 -0.60
CA LYS A 138 5.06 -14.27 -0.19
C LYS A 138 5.76 -13.44 -1.28
N PRO A 139 6.34 -12.26 -0.95
CA PRO A 139 7.11 -11.48 -1.90
C PRO A 139 8.27 -12.28 -2.47
N VAL A 140 8.84 -11.82 -3.57
CA VAL A 140 10.16 -12.28 -4.03
C VAL A 140 11.12 -12.33 -2.84
N ASP A 141 11.86 -13.42 -2.72
CA ASP A 141 12.71 -13.72 -1.56
C ASP A 141 14.15 -14.00 -2.00
N TYR A 142 14.86 -12.94 -2.34
CA TYR A 142 16.26 -13.02 -2.70
C TYR A 142 17.13 -13.25 -1.46
N LYS A 143 18.19 -14.03 -1.64
CA LYS A 143 19.19 -14.27 -0.59
C LYS A 143 20.50 -13.57 -0.96
N GLN A 144 21.02 -12.75 -0.06
CA GLN A 144 22.30 -12.05 -0.28
C GLN A 144 23.49 -12.98 -0.49
N TYR A 145 23.36 -14.26 -0.09
CA TYR A 145 24.39 -15.28 -0.29
C TYR A 145 24.20 -16.13 -1.55
N ASP A 146 23.20 -15.86 -2.38
CA ASP A 146 22.99 -16.55 -3.66
C ASP A 146 24.21 -16.40 -4.56
N SER A 147 24.67 -17.50 -5.15
CA SER A 147 25.91 -17.56 -5.94
C SER A 147 25.92 -16.60 -7.13
N ARG A 148 24.75 -16.23 -7.65
CA ARG A 148 24.58 -15.28 -8.76
C ARG A 148 25.12 -13.89 -8.46
N TRP A 149 25.08 -13.44 -7.20
CA TRP A 149 25.50 -12.08 -6.81
C TRP A 149 26.29 -12.00 -5.49
N ALA A 150 26.42 -13.07 -4.74
CA ALA A 150 27.08 -13.06 -3.43
C ALA A 150 28.48 -12.44 -3.44
N LYS A 151 29.23 -12.63 -4.54
CA LYS A 151 30.61 -12.14 -4.72
C LYS A 151 30.69 -10.75 -5.34
N VAL A 152 29.56 -10.16 -5.75
CA VAL A 152 29.52 -8.80 -6.33
C VAL A 152 29.98 -7.82 -5.26
N VAL A 153 30.95 -6.98 -5.62
CA VAL A 153 31.51 -5.95 -4.74
C VAL A 153 30.45 -4.91 -4.43
N TYR A 154 30.26 -4.61 -3.15
CA TYR A 154 29.32 -3.62 -2.65
C TYR A 154 30.03 -2.68 -1.67
N THR A 155 30.75 -1.71 -2.20
CA THR A 155 31.56 -0.73 -1.46
C THR A 155 31.22 0.70 -1.88
N GLN A 156 31.50 1.67 -1.02
CA GLN A 156 31.35 3.08 -1.37
C GLN A 156 32.28 3.46 -2.55
N ASN A 157 31.75 4.21 -3.52
CA ASN A 157 32.49 4.69 -4.69
C ASN A 157 33.18 3.59 -5.52
N ASN A 158 32.61 2.38 -5.54
CA ASN A 158 33.19 1.23 -6.23
C ASN A 158 34.63 0.90 -5.81
N THR A 159 35.09 1.37 -4.66
CA THR A 159 36.40 1.02 -4.12
C THR A 159 36.44 -0.47 -3.83
N TYR A 160 37.42 -1.16 -4.41
CA TYR A 160 37.55 -2.59 -4.26
C TYR A 160 37.91 -3.00 -2.84
N ASN A 161 37.02 -3.78 -2.20
CA ASN A 161 37.27 -4.46 -0.94
C ASN A 161 36.59 -5.82 -0.97
N LYS A 162 37.35 -6.91 -1.09
CA LYS A 162 36.85 -8.28 -1.18
C LYS A 162 35.93 -8.68 -0.03
N LYS A 163 36.04 -8.04 1.12
CA LYS A 163 35.19 -8.30 2.30
C LYS A 163 33.83 -7.61 2.24
N GLN A 164 33.68 -6.60 1.38
CA GLN A 164 32.44 -5.81 1.24
C GLN A 164 31.75 -6.20 -0.05
N THR A 165 31.00 -7.29 0.00
CA THR A 165 30.20 -7.80 -1.11
C THR A 165 28.72 -7.78 -0.75
N ILE A 166 27.86 -8.13 -1.70
CA ILE A 166 26.42 -8.31 -1.41
C ILE A 166 26.22 -9.34 -0.30
N LYS A 167 26.99 -10.44 -0.30
CA LYS A 167 26.94 -11.45 0.78
C LYS A 167 27.21 -10.87 2.16
N THR A 168 28.14 -9.94 2.29
CA THR A 168 28.62 -9.48 3.61
C THR A 168 27.99 -8.17 4.09
N GLY A 169 27.42 -7.38 3.18
CA GLY A 169 26.85 -6.06 3.51
C GLY A 169 25.59 -5.68 2.73
N GLY A 170 25.04 -6.61 1.94
CA GLY A 170 23.97 -6.33 0.99
C GLY A 170 22.55 -6.57 1.50
N CYS A 171 22.31 -6.77 2.78
CA CYS A 171 20.96 -7.04 3.29
C CYS A 171 19.94 -5.94 2.89
N GLY A 172 20.33 -4.66 2.95
CA GLY A 172 19.45 -3.56 2.58
C GLY A 172 19.10 -3.52 1.09
N VAL A 173 20.08 -3.71 0.21
CA VAL A 173 19.84 -3.75 -1.25
C VAL A 173 19.11 -5.01 -1.68
N THR A 174 19.33 -6.12 -1.00
CA THR A 174 18.58 -7.37 -1.25
C THR A 174 17.13 -7.23 -0.81
N SER A 175 16.87 -6.64 0.37
CA SER A 175 15.49 -6.33 0.82
C SER A 175 14.78 -5.34 -0.11
N ALA A 176 15.49 -4.36 -0.66
CA ALA A 176 14.91 -3.45 -1.64
C ALA A 176 14.60 -4.15 -2.96
N ALA A 177 15.46 -5.07 -3.41
CA ALA A 177 15.20 -5.89 -4.59
C ALA A 177 13.96 -6.78 -4.43
N ASP A 178 13.74 -7.36 -3.24
CA ASP A 178 12.52 -8.12 -2.94
C ASP A 178 11.26 -7.26 -3.15
N VAL A 179 11.27 -6.03 -2.63
CA VAL A 179 10.14 -5.09 -2.75
C VAL A 179 9.92 -4.68 -4.21
N VAL A 180 11.00 -4.28 -4.90
CA VAL A 180 10.92 -3.80 -6.29
C VAL A 180 10.49 -4.92 -7.23
N ALA A 181 11.08 -6.11 -7.10
CA ALA A 181 10.74 -7.25 -7.92
C ALA A 181 9.29 -7.73 -7.70
N THR A 182 8.76 -7.54 -6.48
CA THR A 182 7.38 -7.90 -6.17
C THR A 182 6.38 -6.89 -6.71
N PHE A 183 6.66 -5.59 -6.59
CA PHE A 183 5.67 -4.56 -6.87
C PHE A 183 5.75 -3.98 -8.28
N TRP A 184 6.93 -3.83 -8.86
CA TRP A 184 7.10 -3.01 -10.05
C TRP A 184 7.81 -3.71 -11.21
N ASP A 185 8.96 -4.34 -10.95
CA ASP A 185 9.82 -4.88 -12.01
C ASP A 185 10.49 -6.18 -11.55
N SER A 186 9.90 -7.30 -11.96
CA SER A 186 10.37 -8.65 -11.59
C SER A 186 11.77 -9.01 -12.10
N SER A 187 12.35 -8.22 -13.01
CA SER A 187 13.70 -8.42 -13.51
C SER A 187 14.77 -7.84 -12.59
N VAL A 188 14.39 -6.95 -11.66
CA VAL A 188 15.33 -6.30 -10.74
C VAL A 188 15.91 -7.28 -9.74
N THR A 189 17.22 -7.29 -9.63
CA THR A 189 17.99 -8.15 -8.75
C THR A 189 18.75 -7.35 -7.68
N PRO A 190 19.31 -8.00 -6.67
CA PRO A 190 20.20 -7.34 -5.71
C PRO A 190 21.40 -6.60 -6.35
N VAL A 191 21.81 -6.99 -7.56
CA VAL A 191 22.93 -6.32 -8.27
C VAL A 191 22.55 -4.93 -8.72
N GLU A 192 21.36 -4.76 -9.34
CA GLU A 192 20.87 -3.44 -9.76
C GLU A 192 20.68 -2.52 -8.57
N MET A 193 20.15 -3.05 -7.47
CA MET A 193 19.95 -2.27 -6.24
C MET A 193 21.27 -1.87 -5.61
N ALA A 194 22.28 -2.75 -5.61
CA ALA A 194 23.63 -2.46 -5.12
C ALA A 194 24.31 -1.39 -5.99
N THR A 195 24.23 -1.52 -7.31
CA THR A 195 24.75 -0.57 -8.28
C THR A 195 24.11 0.82 -8.09
N TYR A 196 22.77 0.87 -7.99
CA TYR A 196 22.06 2.12 -7.74
C TYR A 196 22.45 2.75 -6.41
N SER A 197 22.58 1.94 -5.35
CA SER A 197 22.99 2.39 -4.02
C SER A 197 24.38 3.02 -4.03
N VAL A 198 25.35 2.38 -4.69
CA VAL A 198 26.73 2.88 -4.80
C VAL A 198 26.79 4.16 -5.61
N ASN A 199 26.19 4.17 -6.80
CA ASN A 199 26.26 5.29 -7.75
C ASN A 199 25.58 6.57 -7.23
N ASN A 200 24.64 6.42 -6.30
CA ASN A 200 23.89 7.56 -5.72
C ASN A 200 24.26 7.85 -4.25
N GLY A 201 25.36 7.29 -3.75
CA GLY A 201 25.89 7.61 -2.42
C GLY A 201 25.11 7.02 -1.25
N TYR A 202 24.24 6.02 -1.50
CA TYR A 202 23.47 5.36 -0.44
C TYR A 202 24.22 4.20 0.24
N ARG A 203 25.33 3.77 -0.32
CA ARG A 203 26.24 2.82 0.35
C ARG A 203 27.04 3.56 1.40
N THR A 204 26.89 3.20 2.66
CA THR A 204 27.65 3.81 3.75
C THR A 204 29.04 3.20 3.86
N LYS A 205 30.01 3.97 4.39
CA LYS A 205 31.42 3.57 4.45
C LYS A 205 31.62 2.23 5.17
N ASN A 206 30.97 2.01 6.30
CA ASN A 206 31.23 0.88 7.19
C ASN A 206 30.00 0.04 7.58
N SER A 207 28.79 0.45 7.24
CA SER A 207 27.57 -0.11 7.85
C SER A 207 26.44 -0.51 6.89
N GLY A 208 26.74 -0.72 5.61
CA GLY A 208 25.74 -1.22 4.66
C GLY A 208 24.98 -0.09 3.95
N THR A 209 23.67 -0.19 3.88
CA THR A 209 22.80 0.70 3.11
C THR A 209 22.21 1.78 4.02
N SER A 210 22.23 3.05 3.57
CA SER A 210 21.63 4.17 4.32
C SER A 210 20.09 4.09 4.34
N TRP A 211 19.46 4.68 5.32
CA TRP A 211 17.98 4.72 5.42
C TRP A 211 17.34 5.53 4.29
N SER A 212 18.02 6.58 3.81
CA SER A 212 17.54 7.42 2.71
C SER A 212 17.42 6.68 1.37
N PHE A 213 18.12 5.54 1.22
CA PHE A 213 18.03 4.67 0.06
C PHE A 213 16.58 4.20 -0.18
N PHE A 214 15.84 3.84 0.87
CA PHE A 214 14.48 3.29 0.72
C PHE A 214 13.50 4.34 0.21
N LYS A 215 13.63 5.61 0.63
CA LYS A 215 12.84 6.71 0.06
C LYS A 215 13.20 6.96 -1.41
N ALA A 216 14.48 6.88 -1.75
CA ALA A 216 14.93 7.03 -3.15
C ALA A 216 14.40 5.92 -4.05
N ILE A 217 14.36 4.67 -3.56
CA ILE A 217 13.73 3.54 -4.27
C ILE A 217 12.24 3.75 -4.47
N ALA A 218 11.50 4.17 -3.42
CA ALA A 218 10.09 4.48 -3.52
C ALA A 218 9.81 5.52 -4.64
N ASN A 219 10.58 6.59 -4.67
CA ASN A 219 10.46 7.64 -5.69
C ASN A 219 10.84 7.13 -7.09
N LYS A 220 11.94 6.36 -7.21
CA LYS A 220 12.43 5.84 -8.49
C LYS A 220 11.43 4.93 -9.18
N TYR A 221 10.75 4.07 -8.42
CA TYR A 221 9.81 3.09 -8.96
C TYR A 221 8.34 3.51 -8.87
N GLY A 222 8.06 4.75 -8.47
CA GLY A 222 6.71 5.32 -8.47
C GLY A 222 5.79 4.68 -7.43
N ALA A 223 6.30 4.45 -6.22
CA ALA A 223 5.45 3.97 -5.12
C ALA A 223 4.27 4.92 -4.91
N SER A 224 3.05 4.37 -4.91
CA SER A 224 1.84 5.17 -4.68
C SER A 224 1.84 5.85 -3.30
N LYS A 225 2.54 5.22 -2.36
CA LYS A 225 2.78 5.75 -1.01
C LYS A 225 4.07 5.18 -0.43
N PHE A 226 4.79 6.01 0.32
CA PHE A 226 5.93 5.61 1.12
C PHE A 226 5.84 6.23 2.52
N VAL A 227 6.02 5.42 3.55
CA VAL A 227 6.06 5.88 4.95
C VAL A 227 7.30 5.34 5.64
N GLN A 228 8.10 6.24 6.21
CA GLN A 228 9.19 5.90 7.12
C GLN A 228 8.76 6.21 8.54
N THR A 229 8.86 5.24 9.44
CA THR A 229 8.40 5.38 10.84
C THR A 229 9.19 4.48 11.78
N SER A 230 9.34 4.90 13.03
CA SER A 230 9.82 4.04 14.12
C SER A 230 8.67 3.38 14.91
N ASN A 231 7.42 3.73 14.60
CA ASN A 231 6.25 3.20 15.29
C ASN A 231 5.83 1.83 14.74
N TYR A 232 5.92 0.81 15.59
CA TYR A 232 5.55 -0.56 15.23
C TYR A 232 4.08 -0.69 14.78
N ASN A 233 3.15 -0.04 15.48
CA ASN A 233 1.73 -0.15 15.15
C ASN A 233 1.40 0.50 13.80
N THR A 234 2.05 1.63 13.48
CA THR A 234 1.94 2.26 12.16
C THR A 234 2.43 1.33 11.05
N ALA A 235 3.57 0.67 11.25
CA ALA A 235 4.12 -0.28 10.28
C ALA A 235 3.27 -1.56 10.18
N LYS A 236 2.73 -2.06 11.30
CA LYS A 236 1.80 -3.20 11.30
C LYS A 236 0.50 -2.88 10.56
N SER A 237 -0.05 -1.68 10.77
CA SER A 237 -1.22 -1.21 10.02
C SER A 237 -0.94 -1.03 8.52
N ALA A 238 0.31 -0.70 8.14
CA ALA A 238 0.69 -0.63 6.73
C ALA A 238 0.55 -1.98 6.03
N LEU A 239 0.92 -3.08 6.68
CA LEU A 239 0.77 -4.43 6.12
C LEU A 239 -0.69 -4.77 5.83
N SER A 240 -1.63 -4.39 6.71
CA SER A 240 -3.06 -4.66 6.52
C SER A 240 -3.66 -3.87 5.35
N THR A 241 -2.94 -2.89 4.83
CA THR A 241 -3.33 -2.08 3.68
C THR A 241 -2.47 -2.35 2.44
N GLY A 242 -1.84 -3.54 2.37
CA GLY A 242 -1.11 -4.01 1.19
C GLY A 242 0.34 -3.55 1.09
N ALA A 243 0.90 -2.92 2.13
CA ALA A 243 2.32 -2.57 2.11
C ALA A 243 3.22 -3.80 2.27
N ILE A 244 4.40 -3.73 1.66
CA ILE A 244 5.57 -4.49 2.07
C ILE A 244 6.47 -3.56 2.89
N VAL A 245 6.97 -4.06 4.02
CA VAL A 245 7.73 -3.25 4.97
C VAL A 245 9.16 -3.76 5.06
N VAL A 246 10.14 -2.95 4.67
CA VAL A 246 11.53 -3.22 5.01
C VAL A 246 11.78 -2.74 6.45
N VAL A 247 12.36 -3.60 7.27
CA VAL A 247 12.63 -3.31 8.68
C VAL A 247 14.13 -3.29 8.92
N SER A 248 14.65 -2.17 9.42
CA SER A 248 15.99 -2.10 10.01
C SER A 248 15.92 -2.63 11.43
N VAL A 249 16.64 -3.70 11.74
CA VAL A 249 16.67 -4.33 13.05
C VAL A 249 18.05 -4.27 13.69
N GLY A 250 18.07 -4.16 15.02
CA GLY A 250 19.27 -4.31 15.84
C GLY A 250 19.48 -5.76 16.31
N PRO A 251 20.34 -5.96 17.34
CA PRO A 251 20.61 -7.28 17.91
C PRO A 251 19.34 -8.01 18.29
N SER A 252 19.18 -9.25 17.78
CA SER A 252 17.93 -10.02 17.87
C SER A 252 18.13 -11.43 17.35
N ILE A 253 17.03 -12.17 17.15
CA ILE A 253 17.05 -13.46 16.44
C ILE A 253 17.55 -13.35 14.99
N PHE A 254 17.49 -12.15 14.41
CA PHE A 254 17.89 -11.90 13.01
C PHE A 254 19.38 -11.60 12.87
N THR A 255 19.99 -10.97 13.85
CA THR A 255 21.39 -10.52 13.75
C THR A 255 22.00 -10.23 15.12
N LYS A 256 23.33 -10.28 15.19
CA LYS A 256 24.13 -9.78 16.36
C LYS A 256 24.42 -8.27 16.26
N GLY A 257 24.28 -7.68 15.09
CA GLY A 257 24.55 -6.26 14.81
C GLY A 257 23.32 -5.55 14.20
N GLY A 258 23.54 -4.85 13.09
CA GLY A 258 22.46 -4.24 12.28
C GLY A 258 22.10 -5.15 11.10
N HIS A 259 20.82 -5.16 10.72
CA HIS A 259 20.34 -5.95 9.59
C HIS A 259 19.07 -5.35 8.99
N TYR A 260 18.72 -5.77 7.76
CA TYR A 260 17.45 -5.47 7.13
C TYR A 260 16.74 -6.76 6.79
N ILE A 261 15.42 -6.79 7.02
CA ILE A 261 14.50 -7.89 6.67
C ILE A 261 13.28 -7.32 5.97
N VAL A 262 12.53 -8.14 5.24
CA VAL A 262 11.27 -7.76 4.59
C VAL A 262 10.12 -8.37 5.36
N TRP A 263 9.31 -7.55 6.01
CA TRP A 263 8.11 -7.95 6.73
C TRP A 263 6.88 -7.76 5.83
N TRP A 264 6.19 -8.84 5.53
CA TRP A 264 5.14 -8.83 4.52
C TRP A 264 3.77 -9.31 5.01
N LYS A 265 3.71 -9.97 6.21
CA LYS A 265 2.46 -10.40 6.82
C LYS A 265 2.57 -10.41 8.34
N SER A 266 1.46 -10.10 9.04
CA SER A 266 1.30 -10.30 10.48
C SER A 266 -0.07 -10.93 10.72
N GLU A 267 -0.09 -12.10 11.36
CA GLU A 267 -1.31 -12.87 11.57
C GLU A 267 -1.18 -13.79 12.79
N GLY A 268 -2.23 -13.88 13.61
CA GLY A 268 -2.29 -14.83 14.73
C GLY A 268 -1.16 -14.68 15.77
N GLY A 269 -0.65 -13.44 15.96
CA GLY A 269 0.48 -13.17 16.87
C GLY A 269 1.85 -13.46 16.28
N TYR A 270 1.94 -13.76 14.98
CA TYR A 270 3.18 -14.05 14.26
C TYR A 270 3.44 -13.04 13.15
N ASN A 271 4.73 -12.78 12.91
CA ASN A 271 5.22 -12.07 11.74
C ASN A 271 5.72 -13.07 10.70
N TYR A 272 5.57 -12.73 9.44
CA TYR A 272 6.12 -13.45 8.29
C TYR A 272 7.10 -12.54 7.57
N VAL A 273 8.35 -13.00 7.44
CA VAL A 273 9.43 -12.18 6.89
C VAL A 273 10.26 -12.97 5.86
N ASN A 274 10.86 -12.23 4.91
CA ASN A 274 12.00 -12.68 4.14
C ASN A 274 13.25 -12.13 4.83
N ASP A 275 14.17 -13.03 5.19
CA ASP A 275 15.48 -12.65 5.73
C ASP A 275 16.55 -12.87 4.65
N PRO A 276 17.16 -11.79 4.11
CA PRO A 276 18.18 -11.92 3.07
C PRO A 276 19.40 -12.76 3.47
N ALA A 277 19.70 -12.82 4.77
CA ALA A 277 20.86 -13.54 5.29
C ALA A 277 20.54 -14.98 5.75
N SER A 278 19.26 -15.41 5.69
CA SER A 278 18.89 -16.70 6.26
C SER A 278 17.70 -17.34 5.53
N ALA A 279 17.73 -18.66 5.43
CA ALA A 279 16.59 -19.49 5.01
C ALA A 279 15.90 -20.17 6.22
N SER A 280 16.23 -19.79 7.45
CA SER A 280 15.68 -20.41 8.66
C SER A 280 14.18 -20.19 8.79
N SER A 281 13.41 -21.27 8.98
CA SER A 281 11.98 -21.23 9.19
C SER A 281 11.58 -20.45 10.45
N SER A 282 12.39 -20.51 11.52
CA SER A 282 12.15 -19.77 12.76
C SER A 282 12.33 -18.27 12.63
N ARG A 283 13.10 -17.80 11.63
CA ARG A 283 13.17 -16.38 11.27
C ARG A 283 12.04 -16.00 10.30
N ALA A 284 11.75 -16.88 9.33
CA ALA A 284 10.69 -16.63 8.33
C ALA A 284 9.31 -16.48 8.97
N LYS A 285 9.01 -17.26 10.02
CA LYS A 285 7.80 -17.09 10.86
C LYS A 285 8.22 -16.96 12.31
N ASN A 286 7.95 -15.81 12.92
CA ASN A 286 8.40 -15.50 14.26
C ASN A 286 7.33 -14.75 15.07
N LEU A 287 7.45 -14.76 16.42
CA LEU A 287 6.52 -14.05 17.29
C LEU A 287 6.62 -12.53 17.10
N GLU A 288 5.50 -11.84 17.19
CA GLU A 288 5.41 -10.37 17.04
C GLU A 288 6.46 -9.61 17.87
N LYS A 289 6.73 -10.07 19.09
CA LYS A 289 7.72 -9.45 19.97
C LYS A 289 9.11 -9.33 19.35
N HIS A 290 9.50 -10.23 18.44
CA HIS A 290 10.84 -10.21 17.86
C HIS A 290 11.08 -9.00 16.96
N ILE A 291 10.11 -8.63 16.12
CA ILE A 291 10.21 -7.38 15.33
C ILE A 291 9.99 -6.19 16.24
N LYS A 292 8.95 -6.21 17.09
CA LYS A 292 8.60 -5.09 17.97
C LYS A 292 9.78 -4.63 18.82
N ASN A 293 10.56 -5.57 19.34
CA ASN A 293 11.69 -5.27 20.24
C ASN A 293 13.00 -4.95 19.50
N ALA A 294 13.16 -5.46 18.26
CA ALA A 294 14.40 -5.34 17.49
C ALA A 294 14.40 -4.17 16.52
N ALA A 295 13.24 -3.71 16.07
CA ALA A 295 13.14 -2.71 15.01
C ALA A 295 13.71 -1.36 15.46
N LYS A 296 14.50 -0.78 14.57
CA LYS A 296 15.02 0.59 14.66
C LYS A 296 14.24 1.53 13.76
N GLN A 297 13.83 1.04 12.59
CA GLN A 297 13.12 1.81 11.60
C GLN A 297 12.32 0.90 10.66
N PHE A 298 11.17 1.38 10.20
CA PHE A 298 10.31 0.74 9.21
C PHE A 298 10.21 1.60 7.97
N PHE A 299 10.25 0.97 6.81
CA PHE A 299 10.10 1.59 5.48
C PHE A 299 8.96 0.87 4.78
N CYS A 300 7.80 1.49 4.73
CA CYS A 300 6.57 0.91 4.21
C CYS A 300 6.34 1.37 2.77
N PHE A 301 6.19 0.41 1.86
CA PHE A 301 6.00 0.65 0.43
C PHE A 301 4.64 0.14 -0.02
N TRP A 302 3.94 0.91 -0.84
CA TRP A 302 2.73 0.51 -1.55
C TRP A 302 2.96 0.61 -3.05
N LYS A 303 2.39 -0.35 -3.78
CA LYS A 303 2.41 -0.37 -5.25
C LYS A 303 1.64 0.80 -5.82
#